data_9a41315f1dc2253236515a7fc870668d
#
_entry.id   9a41315f1dc2253236515a7fc870668d
#
_cell.length_a   1.000
_cell.length_b   1.000
_cell.length_c   1.000
_cell.angle_alpha   90.00
_cell.angle_beta   90.00
_cell.angle_gamma   90.00
#
_symmetry.space_group_name_H-M   'P 1'
#
loop_
_entity.id
_entity.type
_entity.pdbx_description
1 polymer ?
#
loop_
_entity_poly.entity_id
_entity_poly.type
_entity_poly.pdbx_seq_one_letter_code
_entity_poly.pdbx_strand_id
1 'polypeptide(L)'
;WIIPNVKSNHIEKTIHPCQFPVELIERLVLSLSNEDDWVLDPFLGTGTSIVAAIRHNRKAAGAETVQKYVDIAHDRIKNEIAGVLKTRPMNKPVYDPEEAGNSLRIAPWENKEEREQLRFYP
;
A
#
# COMPACT_ATOMS: atom_id res chain seq x y z
N TRP A 1 -10.17 8.29 -4.40
CA TRP A 1 -9.80 6.98 -3.82
C TRP A 1 -9.23 7.16 -2.44
N ILE A 2 -9.66 6.34 -1.49
CA ILE A 2 -9.09 6.29 -0.14
C ILE A 2 -8.31 4.98 -0.05
N ILE A 3 -7.00 5.04 -0.18
CA ILE A 3 -6.11 3.88 -0.21
C ILE A 3 -5.09 4.00 0.93
N PRO A 4 -5.02 3.02 1.86
CA PRO A 4 -4.07 3.07 2.95
C PRO A 4 -2.63 3.02 2.46
N ASN A 5 -1.78 3.84 3.04
CA ASN A 5 -0.36 3.79 2.75
C ASN A 5 0.29 2.51 3.32
N VAL A 6 1.35 2.04 2.67
CA VAL A 6 2.12 0.85 3.11
C VAL A 6 3.01 1.21 4.29
N LYS A 7 2.44 1.18 5.50
CA LYS A 7 3.14 1.40 6.77
C LYS A 7 3.56 0.08 7.43
N SER A 8 4.18 0.16 8.61
CA SER A 8 4.80 -0.97 9.32
C SER A 8 3.94 -2.23 9.48
N ASN A 9 2.62 -2.08 9.63
CA ASN A 9 1.68 -3.21 9.80
C ASN A 9 0.92 -3.58 8.52
N HIS A 10 1.30 -3.02 7.38
CA HIS A 10 0.63 -3.32 6.12
C HIS A 10 1.10 -4.67 5.58
N ILE A 11 0.16 -5.49 5.07
CA ILE A 11 0.44 -6.85 4.57
C ILE A 11 1.47 -6.89 3.43
N GLU A 12 1.57 -5.80 2.65
CA GLU A 12 2.50 -5.67 1.53
C GLU A 12 3.86 -5.10 1.94
N LYS A 13 4.05 -4.75 3.23
CA LYS A 13 5.24 -4.03 3.67
C LYS A 13 6.52 -4.83 3.45
N THR A 14 7.46 -4.22 2.74
CA THR A 14 8.85 -4.66 2.62
C THR A 14 9.78 -3.68 3.34
N ILE A 15 11.08 -3.86 3.21
CA ILE A 15 12.09 -2.94 3.75
C ILE A 15 12.19 -1.61 2.99
N HIS A 16 11.54 -1.49 1.83
CA HIS A 16 11.59 -0.25 1.04
C HIS A 16 10.87 0.89 1.79
N PRO A 17 11.48 2.08 1.91
CA PRO A 17 10.92 3.17 2.72
C PRO A 17 9.64 3.77 2.10
N CYS A 18 9.56 3.84 0.79
CA CYS A 18 8.49 4.51 0.04
C CYS A 18 7.77 3.55 -0.91
N GLN A 19 7.27 2.43 -0.39
CA GLN A 19 6.52 1.48 -1.20
C GLN A 19 5.08 1.93 -1.41
N PHE A 20 4.63 1.92 -2.67
CA PHE A 20 3.22 2.13 -3.00
C PHE A 20 2.39 0.87 -2.73
N PRO A 21 1.12 1.01 -2.31
CA PRO A 21 0.19 -0.12 -2.27
C PRO A 21 -0.13 -0.63 -3.67
N VAL A 22 -0.24 -1.94 -3.83
CA VAL A 22 -0.55 -2.57 -5.13
C VAL A 22 -1.88 -2.04 -5.66
N GLU A 23 -2.90 -1.91 -4.81
CA GLU A 23 -4.23 -1.36 -5.18
C GLU A 23 -4.16 -0.02 -5.91
N LEU A 24 -3.25 0.89 -5.52
CA LEU A 24 -3.10 2.17 -6.21
C LEU A 24 -2.64 1.98 -7.65
N ILE A 25 -1.64 1.15 -7.84
CA ILE A 25 -1.07 0.91 -9.17
C ILE A 25 -2.02 0.08 -10.04
N GLU A 26 -2.74 -0.88 -9.46
CA GLU A 26 -3.80 -1.62 -10.17
C GLU A 26 -4.83 -0.69 -10.79
N ARG A 27 -5.28 0.32 -10.05
CA ARG A 27 -6.24 1.32 -10.57
C ARG A 27 -5.68 2.12 -11.74
N LEU A 28 -4.39 2.50 -11.68
CA LEU A 28 -3.73 3.19 -12.78
C LEU A 28 -3.57 2.27 -13.99
N VAL A 29 -3.13 1.04 -13.81
CA VAL A 29 -2.98 0.05 -14.88
C VAL A 29 -4.32 -0.19 -15.57
N LEU A 30 -5.39 -0.42 -14.82
CA LEU A 30 -6.72 -0.65 -15.37
C LEU A 30 -7.32 0.56 -16.09
N SER A 31 -6.98 1.78 -15.65
CA SER A 31 -7.52 3.01 -16.22
C SER A 31 -6.77 3.50 -17.45
N LEU A 32 -5.47 3.17 -17.57
CA LEU A 32 -4.56 3.79 -18.54
C LEU A 32 -3.98 2.80 -19.56
N SER A 33 -4.32 1.52 -19.47
CA SER A 33 -3.79 0.49 -20.40
C SER A 33 -4.85 -0.56 -20.71
N ASN A 34 -4.66 -1.25 -21.83
CA ASN A 34 -5.41 -2.45 -22.21
C ASN A 34 -4.63 -3.72 -21.87
N GLU A 35 -5.28 -4.87 -21.96
CA GLU A 35 -4.58 -6.16 -21.88
C GLU A 35 -3.50 -6.23 -22.95
N ASP A 36 -2.40 -6.92 -22.65
CA ASP A 36 -1.21 -7.03 -23.49
C ASP A 36 -0.38 -5.75 -23.71
N ASP A 37 -0.83 -4.59 -23.22
CA ASP A 37 -0.02 -3.36 -23.25
C ASP A 37 1.22 -3.47 -22.35
N TRP A 38 2.20 -2.59 -22.58
CA TRP A 38 3.39 -2.48 -21.78
C TRP A 38 3.25 -1.43 -20.67
N VAL A 39 3.60 -1.82 -19.45
CA VAL A 39 3.81 -0.93 -18.30
C VAL A 39 5.31 -0.80 -18.06
N LEU A 40 5.84 0.41 -18.11
CA LEU A 40 7.25 0.70 -17.85
C LEU A 40 7.39 1.51 -16.56
N ASP A 41 8.26 1.03 -15.67
CA ASP A 41 8.58 1.72 -14.42
C ASP A 41 10.11 1.91 -14.29
N PRO A 42 10.64 3.11 -14.58
CA PRO A 42 12.09 3.38 -14.47
C PRO A 42 12.58 3.52 -13.02
N PHE A 43 11.69 3.50 -12.04
CA PHE A 43 11.99 3.59 -10.59
C PHE A 43 11.31 2.46 -9.82
N LEU A 44 11.57 1.22 -10.25
CA LEU A 44 10.83 0.02 -9.90
C LEU A 44 10.69 -0.24 -8.39
N GLY A 45 11.69 0.13 -7.61
CA GLY A 45 11.72 -0.19 -6.18
C GLY A 45 11.54 -1.69 -5.94
N THR A 46 10.51 -2.07 -5.23
CA THR A 46 10.18 -3.48 -4.93
C THR A 46 9.15 -4.10 -5.88
N GLY A 47 8.99 -3.57 -7.08
CA GLY A 47 8.24 -4.20 -8.17
C GLY A 47 6.72 -4.08 -8.11
N THR A 48 6.17 -3.10 -7.40
CA THR A 48 4.71 -2.95 -7.26
C THR A 48 4.01 -2.76 -8.60
N SER A 49 4.61 -1.99 -9.52
CA SER A 49 4.08 -1.74 -10.86
C SER A 49 4.05 -3.02 -11.72
N ILE A 50 5.10 -3.83 -11.65
CA ILE A 50 5.15 -5.11 -12.37
C ILE A 50 4.12 -6.09 -11.81
N VAL A 51 4.00 -6.17 -10.47
CA VAL A 51 2.98 -7.00 -9.81
C VAL A 51 1.58 -6.63 -10.29
N ALA A 52 1.24 -5.33 -10.28
CA ALA A 52 -0.06 -4.86 -10.74
C ALA A 52 -0.29 -5.13 -12.23
N ALA A 53 0.70 -4.93 -13.07
CA ALA A 53 0.62 -5.18 -14.50
C ALA A 53 0.36 -6.67 -14.81
N ILE A 54 1.14 -7.57 -14.21
CA ILE A 54 1.00 -9.03 -14.41
C ILE A 54 -0.38 -9.50 -13.96
N ARG A 55 -0.85 -9.04 -12.80
CA ARG A 55 -2.17 -9.39 -12.25
C ARG A 55 -3.31 -9.13 -13.22
N HIS A 56 -3.17 -8.12 -14.04
CA HIS A 56 -4.17 -7.68 -15.01
C HIS A 56 -3.80 -7.98 -16.46
N ASN A 57 -2.96 -8.97 -16.73
CA ASN A 57 -2.56 -9.40 -18.09
C ASN A 57 -1.86 -8.30 -18.91
N ARG A 58 -1.08 -7.43 -18.26
CA ARG A 58 -0.20 -6.49 -18.95
C ARG A 58 1.24 -7.00 -18.93
N LYS A 59 2.01 -6.63 -19.94
CA LYS A 59 3.46 -6.82 -19.98
C LYS A 59 4.10 -5.72 -19.12
N ALA A 60 5.22 -6.01 -18.51
CA ALA A 60 5.89 -5.00 -17.70
C ALA A 60 7.41 -5.08 -17.80
N ALA A 61 8.05 -3.93 -17.69
CA ALA A 61 9.48 -3.80 -17.53
C ALA A 61 9.78 -2.69 -16.52
N GLY A 62 10.90 -2.79 -15.81
CA GLY A 62 11.30 -1.78 -14.85
C GLY A 62 12.79 -1.78 -14.61
N ALA A 63 13.29 -0.67 -14.06
CA ALA A 63 14.68 -0.51 -13.67
C ALA A 63 14.78 -0.11 -12.21
N GLU A 64 15.78 -0.66 -11.52
CA GLU A 64 16.10 -0.35 -10.13
C GLU A 64 17.63 -0.42 -9.97
N THR A 65 18.19 0.54 -9.27
CA THR A 65 19.65 0.63 -9.07
C THR A 65 20.13 -0.12 -7.82
N VAL A 66 19.24 -0.35 -6.88
CA VAL A 66 19.57 -1.01 -5.60
C VAL A 66 19.31 -2.50 -5.70
N GLN A 67 20.37 -3.32 -5.78
CA GLN A 67 20.26 -4.78 -5.96
C GLN A 67 19.30 -5.42 -4.95
N LYS A 68 19.34 -5.01 -3.70
CA LYS A 68 18.44 -5.53 -2.65
C LYS A 68 16.95 -5.32 -2.97
N TYR A 69 16.60 -4.23 -3.62
CA TYR A 69 15.22 -3.99 -4.06
C TYR A 69 14.87 -4.81 -5.28
N VAL A 70 15.82 -4.99 -6.19
CA VAL A 70 15.67 -5.91 -7.35
C VAL A 70 15.37 -7.33 -6.87
N ASP A 71 16.10 -7.83 -5.87
CA ASP A 71 15.88 -9.18 -5.32
C ASP A 71 14.48 -9.32 -4.72
N ILE A 72 14.03 -8.32 -3.96
CA ILE A 72 12.67 -8.29 -3.41
C ILE A 72 11.61 -8.22 -4.52
N ALA A 73 11.85 -7.42 -5.56
CA ALA A 73 10.96 -7.33 -6.71
C ALA A 73 10.82 -8.69 -7.41
N HIS A 74 11.93 -9.39 -7.64
CA HIS A 74 11.91 -10.74 -8.22
C HIS A 74 11.09 -11.72 -7.38
N ASP A 75 11.26 -11.73 -6.06
CA ASP A 75 10.51 -12.63 -5.19
C ASP A 75 9.02 -12.29 -5.20
N ARG A 76 8.66 -11.02 -5.17
CA ARG A 76 7.26 -10.58 -5.27
C ARG A 76 6.63 -10.95 -6.61
N ILE A 77 7.34 -10.76 -7.70
CA ILE A 77 6.88 -11.13 -9.05
C ILE A 77 6.68 -12.64 -9.16
N LYS A 78 7.64 -13.46 -8.69
CA LYS A 78 7.48 -14.92 -8.64
C LYS A 78 6.26 -15.35 -7.84
N ASN A 79 6.05 -14.74 -6.67
CA ASN A 79 4.90 -15.04 -5.82
C ASN A 79 3.58 -14.61 -6.46
N GLU A 80 3.55 -13.50 -7.22
CA GLU A 80 2.38 -13.08 -7.97
C GLU A 80 2.05 -14.07 -9.10
N ILE A 81 3.04 -14.47 -9.88
CA ILE A 81 2.88 -15.48 -10.95
C ILE A 81 2.38 -16.82 -10.38
N ALA A 82 2.85 -17.19 -9.20
CA ALA A 82 2.41 -18.39 -8.48
C ALA A 82 1.04 -18.23 -7.79
N GLY A 83 0.44 -17.03 -7.79
CA GLY A 83 -0.84 -16.75 -7.14
C GLY A 83 -0.80 -16.77 -5.61
N VAL A 84 0.37 -16.65 -5.00
CA VAL A 84 0.56 -16.72 -3.54
C VAL A 84 0.96 -15.39 -2.91
N LEU A 85 1.16 -14.32 -3.70
CA LEU A 85 1.51 -13.01 -3.18
C LEU A 85 0.36 -12.42 -2.36
N LYS A 86 0.62 -12.14 -1.10
CA LYS A 86 -0.35 -11.50 -0.21
C LYS A 86 -0.35 -9.99 -0.42
N THR A 87 -1.46 -9.47 -0.89
CA THR A 87 -1.70 -8.03 -1.03
C THR A 87 -3.03 -7.65 -0.39
N ARG A 88 -3.22 -6.36 -0.16
CA ARG A 88 -4.54 -5.85 0.23
C ARG A 88 -5.46 -5.90 -0.99
N PRO A 89 -6.63 -6.55 -0.90
CA PRO A 89 -7.58 -6.57 -2.02
C PRO A 89 -8.03 -5.16 -2.42
N MET A 90 -8.22 -4.96 -3.72
CA MET A 90 -8.81 -3.73 -4.26
C MET A 90 -10.21 -3.51 -3.67
N ASN A 91 -10.55 -2.26 -3.38
CA ASN A 91 -11.84 -1.86 -2.79
C ASN A 91 -12.12 -2.40 -1.37
N LYS A 92 -11.16 -3.00 -0.69
CA LYS A 92 -11.34 -3.33 0.72
C LYS A 92 -11.57 -2.05 1.52
N PRO A 93 -12.65 -1.94 2.34
CA PRO A 93 -12.89 -0.76 3.16
C PRO A 93 -11.69 -0.44 4.05
N VAL A 94 -11.38 0.85 4.17
CA VAL A 94 -10.39 1.31 5.15
C VAL A 94 -11.02 1.20 6.51
N TYR A 95 -10.22 0.76 7.50
CA TYR A 95 -10.67 0.71 8.88
C TYR A 95 -11.10 2.11 9.33
N ASP A 96 -12.35 2.23 9.73
CA ASP A 96 -12.89 3.42 10.36
C ASP A 96 -13.00 3.18 11.87
N PRO A 97 -12.22 3.90 12.69
CA PRO A 97 -12.29 3.77 14.14
C PRO A 97 -13.66 4.23 14.69
N GLU A 98 -14.39 5.05 13.93
CA GLU A 98 -15.72 5.52 14.33
C GLU A 98 -16.77 4.44 14.23
N GLU A 99 -16.78 3.68 13.14
CA GLU A 99 -17.70 2.55 12.95
C GLU A 99 -17.35 1.36 13.84
N ALA A 100 -16.07 1.19 14.17
CA ALA A 100 -15.59 0.04 14.95
C ALA A 100 -15.85 0.13 16.45
N GLY A 101 -16.40 1.26 16.97
CA GLY A 101 -16.73 1.44 18.38
C GLY A 101 -15.51 1.35 19.32
N ASN A 102 -14.33 1.61 18.84
CA ASN A 102 -13.08 1.40 19.58
C ASN A 102 -12.79 2.56 20.55
N SER A 103 -12.42 2.23 21.80
CA SER A 103 -12.09 3.19 22.85
C SER A 103 -10.86 4.09 22.56
N LEU A 104 -10.07 3.78 21.52
CA LEU A 104 -8.97 4.63 21.03
C LEU A 104 -9.46 5.85 20.22
N ARG A 105 -10.76 6.01 20.10
CA ARG A 105 -11.41 7.08 19.35
C ARG A 105 -11.27 8.46 19.99
N ILE A 106 -11.13 8.50 21.29
CA ILE A 106 -10.93 9.73 22.07
C ILE A 106 -9.51 9.66 22.62
N ALA A 107 -8.63 10.51 22.12
CA ALA A 107 -7.32 10.66 22.77
C ALA A 107 -7.59 11.01 24.26
N PRO A 108 -6.85 10.44 25.22
CA PRO A 108 -7.09 10.69 26.66
C PRO A 108 -7.13 12.19 27.00
N TRP A 109 -6.41 13.01 26.21
CA TRP A 109 -6.40 14.48 26.35
C TRP A 109 -7.56 15.21 25.64
N GLU A 110 -8.46 14.51 24.94
CA GLU A 110 -9.65 15.09 24.28
C GLU A 110 -10.92 14.97 25.15
N ASN A 111 -10.84 14.31 26.27
CA ASN A 111 -11.95 14.28 27.22
C ASN A 111 -12.21 15.71 27.73
N LYS A 112 -13.43 16.23 27.47
CA LYS A 112 -13.79 17.62 27.79
C LYS A 112 -13.56 17.95 29.27
N GLU A 113 -13.76 16.98 30.16
CA GLU A 113 -13.57 17.14 31.61
C GLU A 113 -12.10 17.28 32.00
N GLU A 114 -11.17 16.59 31.32
CA GLU A 114 -9.74 16.75 31.54
C GLU A 114 -9.20 18.05 30.95
N ARG A 115 -9.76 18.55 29.83
CA ARG A 115 -9.41 19.87 29.28
C ARG A 115 -9.76 21.03 30.23
N GLU A 116 -10.84 20.92 30.98
CA GLU A 116 -11.18 21.93 31.98
C GLU A 116 -10.22 21.89 33.15
N GLN A 117 -9.75 20.71 33.57
CA GLN A 117 -8.75 20.59 34.65
C GLN A 117 -7.37 21.12 34.22
N LEU A 118 -6.94 20.89 32.97
CA LEU A 118 -5.65 21.39 32.47
C LEU A 118 -5.62 22.91 32.23
N ARG A 119 -6.77 23.58 32.16
CA ARG A 119 -6.86 25.04 32.06
C ARG A 119 -6.52 25.80 33.35
N PHE A 120 -6.44 25.10 34.47
CA PHE A 120 -6.20 25.69 35.78
C PHE A 120 -4.78 25.48 36.31
N TYR A 121 -3.86 24.91 35.51
CA TYR A 121 -2.44 24.92 35.86
C TYR A 121 -1.76 26.14 35.18
N PRO A 122 -1.18 27.08 35.99
CA PRO A 122 -0.51 28.28 35.48
C PRO A 122 0.80 27.93 34.76
#